data_5c8d85b8240c3b1ebfaa839d21584092
#
_entry.id   5c8d85b8240c3b1ebfaa839d21584092
#
_cell.length_a   1.000
_cell.length_b   1.000
_cell.length_c   1.000
_cell.angle_alpha   90.00
_cell.angle_beta   90.00
_cell.angle_gamma   90.00
#
_symmetry.space_group_name_H-M   'P 1'
#
loop_
_entity.id
_entity.type
_entity.pdbx_description
1 polymer ?
#
loop_
_entity_poly.entity_id
_entity_poly.type
_entity_poly.pdbx_seq_one_letter_code
_entity_poly.pdbx_strand_id
1 'polypeptide(L)'
;MKERFNKMKDTAKVKSVITCDLEGRIETYNQGAEEIFGYRPEEVIGKKRVSFFSPGQTVLEYVPNWLKVASEEGEYRTKTVFLNRQREPVAAAIRITPTFKDGQQIGYCGVTEVLENVDPGEVAPNISFMTRLFSWLVITRAPFLTAIIVPILVGASWVAYRNLVQGFPWDLFFLALFAGIFMHVAANTFNDYFDWKSGTDQANNDYFLPYSGGSRSIELGLISEKALFRVALISLLMASTLGLILALRSGAGILLFGLVGALSSYFYTAPPLRLAARKGLGELLIGLNFGPLATAGTVYALTGSVTLADFLIGVPIGLLTTAILWINQFPDEDSDRQTGKINLVVLLGKKRARWGYLLLVATAFGLLLYWLATGVLPLGVLLVLVSLPLAIYAGRIALREYDQRSLIRANAATIQLHLACGLLLVAGLLLSVFFSGIPTL
;
A
#
# COMPACT_ATOMS: atom_id res chain seq x y z
N MET A 1 -24.39 1.46 57.32
CA MET A 1 -24.78 2.08 56.06
C MET A 1 -23.60 2.21 55.08
N LYS A 2 -22.37 2.58 55.51
CA LYS A 2 -21.18 2.62 54.65
C LYS A 2 -20.72 1.25 54.10
N GLU A 3 -20.85 0.17 54.88
CA GLU A 3 -20.51 -1.19 54.39
C GLU A 3 -21.49 -1.74 53.35
N ARG A 4 -22.79 -1.37 53.42
CA ARG A 4 -23.75 -1.71 52.38
C ARG A 4 -23.51 -0.94 51.07
N PHE A 5 -23.01 0.30 51.15
CA PHE A 5 -22.64 1.10 49.98
C PHE A 5 -21.37 0.58 49.31
N ASN A 6 -20.39 0.11 50.10
CA ASN A 6 -19.19 -0.54 49.55
C ASN A 6 -19.49 -1.90 48.90
N LYS A 7 -20.40 -2.71 49.48
CA LYS A 7 -20.83 -3.98 48.89
C LYS A 7 -21.69 -3.82 47.62
N MET A 8 -22.35 -2.67 47.42
CA MET A 8 -23.06 -2.37 46.16
C MET A 8 -22.15 -1.84 45.07
N LYS A 9 -20.92 -1.36 45.37
CA LYS A 9 -19.92 -0.98 44.41
C LYS A 9 -19.18 -2.19 43.80
N ASP A 10 -19.15 -3.33 44.52
CA ASP A 10 -18.43 -4.55 44.14
C ASP A 10 -19.17 -5.47 43.13
N THR A 11 -20.37 -5.11 42.66
CA THR A 11 -21.17 -5.97 41.77
C THR A 11 -21.62 -5.32 40.48
N ALA A 12 -21.29 -4.06 40.21
CA ALA A 12 -21.52 -3.48 38.89
C ALA A 12 -20.36 -3.90 37.95
N LYS A 13 -20.61 -4.89 37.08
CA LYS A 13 -19.65 -5.26 36.04
C LYS A 13 -19.21 -4.03 35.29
N VAL A 14 -17.90 -3.83 35.22
CA VAL A 14 -17.30 -2.73 34.45
C VAL A 14 -17.69 -2.88 32.97
N LYS A 15 -18.33 -1.85 32.41
CA LYS A 15 -18.76 -1.83 31.03
C LYS A 15 -17.99 -0.76 30.26
N SER A 16 -17.31 -1.15 29.19
CA SER A 16 -16.81 -0.21 28.21
C SER A 16 -17.96 0.30 27.35
N VAL A 17 -18.04 1.61 27.16
CA VAL A 17 -18.92 2.26 26.19
C VAL A 17 -18.08 3.17 25.32
N ILE A 18 -18.02 2.85 24.03
CA ILE A 18 -17.22 3.58 23.04
C ILE A 18 -18.15 3.96 21.90
N THR A 19 -18.19 5.24 21.51
CA THR A 19 -18.81 5.67 20.26
C THR A 19 -17.73 6.00 19.22
N CYS A 20 -18.06 5.77 17.96
CA CYS A 20 -17.20 6.10 16.84
C CYS A 20 -18.02 6.60 15.65
N ASP A 21 -17.36 7.30 14.73
CA ASP A 21 -17.91 7.67 13.43
C ASP A 21 -18.09 6.44 12.51
N LEU A 22 -18.60 6.65 11.28
CA LEU A 22 -18.81 5.59 10.29
C LEU A 22 -17.51 4.89 9.86
N GLU A 23 -16.36 5.52 10.07
CA GLU A 23 -15.04 4.98 9.77
C GLU A 23 -14.41 4.27 10.97
N GLY A 24 -15.11 4.24 12.10
CA GLY A 24 -14.66 3.64 13.34
C GLY A 24 -13.75 4.53 14.18
N ARG A 25 -13.55 5.81 13.85
CA ARG A 25 -12.75 6.75 14.66
C ARG A 25 -13.45 7.02 15.99
N ILE A 26 -12.75 6.84 17.09
CA ILE A 26 -13.30 6.95 18.43
C ILE A 26 -13.68 8.40 18.73
N GLU A 27 -14.94 8.64 19.10
CA GLU A 27 -15.48 9.95 19.48
C GLU A 27 -15.65 10.07 21.00
N THR A 28 -16.10 8.98 21.65
CA THR A 28 -16.24 8.94 23.12
C THR A 28 -15.64 7.65 23.68
N TYR A 29 -15.15 7.74 24.93
CA TYR A 29 -14.46 6.65 25.59
C TYR A 29 -14.67 6.80 27.11
N ASN A 30 -15.43 5.89 27.73
CA ASN A 30 -15.79 6.00 29.13
C ASN A 30 -14.72 5.39 30.06
N GLN A 31 -14.87 5.62 31.36
CA GLN A 31 -13.95 5.09 32.38
C GLN A 31 -13.89 3.55 32.34
N GLY A 32 -14.99 2.85 32.09
CA GLY A 32 -14.97 1.39 31.96
C GLY A 32 -14.14 0.91 30.77
N ALA A 33 -14.09 1.68 29.68
CA ALA A 33 -13.19 1.39 28.56
C ALA A 33 -11.72 1.60 28.95
N GLU A 34 -11.41 2.64 29.76
CA GLU A 34 -10.06 2.85 30.29
C GLU A 34 -9.61 1.68 31.19
N GLU A 35 -10.50 1.20 32.06
CA GLU A 35 -10.22 0.07 32.94
C GLU A 35 -10.02 -1.25 32.18
N ILE A 36 -10.81 -1.52 31.13
CA ILE A 36 -10.74 -2.76 30.34
C ILE A 36 -9.54 -2.75 29.39
N PHE A 37 -9.33 -1.66 28.65
CA PHE A 37 -8.34 -1.61 27.58
C PHE A 37 -7.01 -0.98 28.02
N GLY A 38 -6.97 -0.26 29.14
CA GLY A 38 -5.76 0.32 29.71
C GLY A 38 -5.22 1.58 29.01
N TYR A 39 -6.01 2.23 28.14
CA TYR A 39 -5.68 3.48 27.47
C TYR A 39 -6.45 4.64 28.08
N ARG A 40 -5.83 5.83 28.17
CA ARG A 40 -6.52 7.04 28.59
C ARG A 40 -7.30 7.65 27.42
N PRO A 41 -8.40 8.38 27.69
CA PRO A 41 -9.20 9.02 26.65
C PRO A 41 -8.39 9.86 25.66
N GLU A 42 -7.41 10.62 26.15
CA GLU A 42 -6.56 11.51 25.31
C GLU A 42 -5.64 10.73 24.35
N GLU A 43 -5.40 9.45 24.60
CA GLU A 43 -4.57 8.59 23.76
C GLU A 43 -5.37 8.00 22.59
N VAL A 44 -6.70 7.95 22.68
CA VAL A 44 -7.55 7.22 21.73
C VAL A 44 -8.62 8.08 21.04
N ILE A 45 -9.24 9.04 21.72
CA ILE A 45 -10.30 9.91 21.15
C ILE A 45 -9.72 10.73 19.98
N GLY A 46 -10.38 10.65 18.82
CA GLY A 46 -9.95 11.31 17.58
C GLY A 46 -8.67 10.77 16.94
N LYS A 47 -7.94 9.87 17.63
CA LYS A 47 -6.62 9.38 17.23
C LYS A 47 -6.59 7.91 16.80
N LYS A 48 -7.50 7.09 17.36
CA LYS A 48 -7.53 5.65 17.08
C LYS A 48 -8.91 5.24 16.56
N ARG A 49 -8.95 4.11 15.88
CA ARG A 49 -10.19 3.46 15.45
C ARG A 49 -10.52 2.31 16.40
N VAL A 50 -11.81 1.98 16.53
CA VAL A 50 -12.27 0.88 17.41
C VAL A 50 -11.65 -0.47 17.05
N SER A 51 -11.27 -0.66 15.77
CA SER A 51 -10.55 -1.85 15.32
C SER A 51 -9.20 -2.05 15.99
N PHE A 52 -8.60 -1.01 16.57
CA PHE A 52 -7.34 -1.05 17.30
C PHE A 52 -7.36 -2.02 18.50
N PHE A 53 -8.53 -2.22 19.09
CA PHE A 53 -8.70 -3.14 20.22
C PHE A 53 -8.94 -4.60 19.81
N SER A 54 -9.11 -4.90 18.52
CA SER A 54 -9.38 -6.24 18.03
C SER A 54 -8.13 -6.87 17.39
N PRO A 55 -7.96 -8.22 17.46
CA PRO A 55 -6.96 -8.90 16.66
C PRO A 55 -7.16 -8.59 15.16
N GLY A 56 -6.08 -8.29 14.43
CA GLY A 56 -6.18 -7.82 13.04
C GLY A 56 -6.90 -8.77 12.09
N GLN A 57 -6.72 -10.07 12.26
CA GLN A 57 -7.45 -11.06 11.45
C GLN A 57 -8.96 -11.04 11.73
N THR A 58 -9.37 -10.83 12.99
CA THR A 58 -10.78 -10.62 13.36
C THR A 58 -11.34 -9.36 12.70
N VAL A 59 -10.53 -8.28 12.64
CA VAL A 59 -10.92 -7.04 11.95
C VAL A 59 -11.16 -7.31 10.47
N LEU A 60 -10.27 -8.05 9.80
CA LEU A 60 -10.39 -8.32 8.36
C LEU A 60 -11.58 -9.22 8.01
N GLU A 61 -11.92 -10.19 8.86
CA GLU A 61 -12.91 -11.20 8.54
C GLU A 61 -14.32 -10.85 9.05
N TYR A 62 -14.41 -10.33 10.27
CA TYR A 62 -15.69 -10.26 10.98
C TYR A 62 -16.22 -8.85 11.18
N VAL A 63 -15.39 -7.88 11.50
CA VAL A 63 -15.83 -6.53 11.91
C VAL A 63 -16.69 -5.84 10.84
N PRO A 64 -16.38 -5.92 9.52
CA PRO A 64 -17.25 -5.32 8.50
C PRO A 64 -18.67 -5.89 8.49
N ASN A 65 -18.79 -7.22 8.70
CA ASN A 65 -20.08 -7.88 8.78
C ASN A 65 -20.85 -7.50 10.05
N TRP A 66 -20.16 -7.37 11.20
CA TRP A 66 -20.79 -6.93 12.46
C TRP A 66 -21.41 -5.55 12.33
N LEU A 67 -20.68 -4.61 11.70
CA LEU A 67 -21.16 -3.25 11.47
C LEU A 67 -22.32 -3.21 10.47
N LYS A 68 -22.25 -4.02 9.40
CA LYS A 68 -23.33 -4.14 8.42
C LYS A 68 -24.61 -4.64 9.08
N VAL A 69 -24.55 -5.76 9.80
CA VAL A 69 -25.72 -6.34 10.47
C VAL A 69 -26.28 -5.37 11.52
N ALA A 70 -25.40 -4.69 12.30
CA ALA A 70 -25.84 -3.67 13.25
C ALA A 70 -26.60 -2.53 12.57
N SER A 71 -26.16 -2.09 11.38
CA SER A 71 -26.85 -1.04 10.62
C SER A 71 -28.19 -1.51 10.04
N GLU A 72 -28.29 -2.77 9.57
CA GLU A 72 -29.49 -3.32 8.93
C GLU A 72 -30.55 -3.77 9.95
N GLU A 73 -30.13 -4.38 11.07
CA GLU A 73 -31.01 -4.96 12.11
C GLU A 73 -31.16 -4.07 13.35
N GLY A 74 -30.40 -2.95 13.41
CA GLY A 74 -30.41 -2.02 14.54
C GLY A 74 -29.49 -2.42 15.69
N GLU A 75 -29.02 -3.68 15.73
CA GLU A 75 -28.13 -4.20 16.76
C GLU A 75 -27.39 -5.43 16.28
N TYR A 76 -26.13 -5.60 16.75
CA TYR A 76 -25.38 -6.85 16.61
C TYR A 76 -24.76 -7.25 17.96
N ARG A 77 -24.80 -8.53 18.32
CA ARG A 77 -24.18 -9.06 19.54
C ARG A 77 -23.33 -10.27 19.24
N THR A 78 -22.14 -10.32 19.86
CA THR A 78 -21.26 -11.49 19.77
C THR A 78 -20.34 -11.58 20.99
N LYS A 79 -19.73 -12.76 21.16
CA LYS A 79 -18.57 -12.95 22.05
C LYS A 79 -17.33 -13.00 21.20
N THR A 80 -16.25 -12.35 21.66
CA THR A 80 -15.01 -12.27 20.91
C THR A 80 -13.84 -11.95 21.84
N VAL A 81 -12.65 -11.84 21.27
CA VAL A 81 -11.43 -11.44 21.97
C VAL A 81 -11.06 -10.03 21.58
N PHE A 82 -10.80 -9.20 22.57
CA PHE A 82 -10.13 -7.91 22.40
C PHE A 82 -8.70 -7.96 22.92
N LEU A 83 -7.93 -6.92 22.64
CA LEU A 83 -6.56 -6.75 23.09
C LEU A 83 -6.47 -5.51 23.97
N ASN A 84 -5.88 -5.67 25.17
CA ASN A 84 -5.57 -4.54 26.06
C ASN A 84 -4.26 -3.83 25.62
N ARG A 85 -3.82 -2.83 26.40
CA ARG A 85 -2.59 -2.06 26.16
C ARG A 85 -1.33 -2.93 26.11
N GLN A 86 -1.28 -4.01 26.88
CA GLN A 86 -0.18 -4.96 26.92
C GLN A 86 -0.24 -5.99 25.78
N ARG A 87 -1.26 -5.88 24.91
CA ARG A 87 -1.58 -6.85 23.85
C ARG A 87 -2.00 -8.21 24.40
N GLU A 88 -2.48 -8.27 25.63
CA GLU A 88 -3.05 -9.47 26.21
C GLU A 88 -4.50 -9.65 25.75
N PRO A 89 -4.91 -10.91 25.47
CA PRO A 89 -6.27 -11.19 25.03
C PRO A 89 -7.27 -11.08 26.17
N VAL A 90 -8.36 -10.38 25.93
CA VAL A 90 -9.49 -10.19 26.87
C VAL A 90 -10.75 -10.80 26.25
N ALA A 91 -11.28 -11.87 26.88
CA ALA A 91 -12.56 -12.46 26.50
C ALA A 91 -13.70 -11.52 26.85
N ALA A 92 -14.54 -11.16 25.89
CA ALA A 92 -15.62 -10.20 26.12
C ALA A 92 -16.85 -10.47 25.25
N ALA A 93 -18.01 -10.02 25.75
CA ALA A 93 -19.22 -9.87 24.97
C ALA A 93 -19.34 -8.43 24.50
N ILE A 94 -19.65 -8.23 23.22
CA ILE A 94 -19.87 -6.92 22.64
C ILE A 94 -21.29 -6.81 22.07
N ARG A 95 -21.89 -5.64 22.26
CA ARG A 95 -23.11 -5.18 21.60
C ARG A 95 -22.78 -3.93 20.80
N ILE A 96 -23.09 -3.94 19.51
CA ILE A 96 -22.88 -2.82 18.59
C ILE A 96 -24.26 -2.32 18.15
N THR A 97 -24.47 -1.01 18.23
CA THR A 97 -25.70 -0.33 17.77
C THR A 97 -25.32 0.86 16.90
N PRO A 98 -26.06 1.16 15.81
CA PRO A 98 -25.84 2.36 15.02
C PRO A 98 -26.23 3.60 15.82
N THR A 99 -25.54 4.72 15.62
CA THR A 99 -25.87 6.03 16.17
C THR A 99 -26.39 6.95 15.08
N PHE A 100 -27.43 7.74 15.42
CA PHE A 100 -28.10 8.60 14.44
C PHE A 100 -28.11 10.06 14.91
N LYS A 101 -28.05 10.97 13.94
CA LYS A 101 -28.28 12.41 14.12
C LYS A 101 -29.16 12.88 12.97
N ASP A 102 -30.24 13.58 13.29
CA ASP A 102 -31.21 14.10 12.31
C ASP A 102 -31.72 13.03 11.31
N GLY A 103 -31.89 11.79 11.77
CA GLY A 103 -32.33 10.65 10.96
C GLY A 103 -31.26 10.01 10.09
N GLN A 104 -30.05 10.55 10.06
CA GLN A 104 -28.90 9.96 9.33
C GLN A 104 -27.99 9.20 10.30
N GLN A 105 -27.55 8.02 9.89
CA GLN A 105 -26.54 7.29 10.64
C GLN A 105 -25.20 8.04 10.59
N ILE A 106 -24.65 8.34 11.78
CA ILE A 106 -23.37 9.05 11.92
C ILE A 106 -22.23 8.16 12.42
N GLY A 107 -22.55 6.98 12.95
CA GLY A 107 -21.53 6.10 13.50
C GLY A 107 -22.12 4.89 14.23
N TYR A 108 -21.38 4.41 15.22
CA TYR A 108 -21.73 3.24 16.03
C TYR A 108 -21.43 3.47 17.51
N CYS A 109 -22.18 2.76 18.37
CA CYS A 109 -21.90 2.64 19.79
C CYS A 109 -21.59 1.16 20.11
N GLY A 110 -20.41 0.88 20.66
CA GLY A 110 -20.01 -0.43 21.14
C GLY A 110 -20.06 -0.49 22.67
N VAL A 111 -20.82 -1.44 23.22
CA VAL A 111 -20.82 -1.74 24.65
C VAL A 111 -20.15 -3.09 24.85
N THR A 112 -19.06 -3.11 25.63
CA THR A 112 -18.24 -4.31 25.86
C THR A 112 -18.26 -4.67 27.34
N GLU A 113 -18.48 -5.95 27.64
CA GLU A 113 -18.44 -6.53 28.98
C GLU A 113 -17.40 -7.67 29.00
N VAL A 114 -16.49 -7.66 29.99
CA VAL A 114 -15.51 -8.73 30.15
C VAL A 114 -16.21 -9.99 30.63
N LEU A 115 -15.87 -11.14 30.05
CA LEU A 115 -16.32 -12.46 30.46
C LEU A 115 -15.34 -13.03 31.49
N GLU A 116 -15.72 -12.98 32.76
CA GLU A 116 -14.91 -13.53 33.84
C GLU A 116 -14.85 -15.06 33.74
N ASN A 117 -13.67 -15.63 34.01
CA ASN A 117 -13.42 -17.08 33.99
C ASN A 117 -13.70 -17.79 32.65
N VAL A 118 -13.64 -17.06 31.54
CA VAL A 118 -13.72 -17.61 30.19
C VAL A 118 -12.34 -17.50 29.52
N ASP A 119 -11.82 -18.62 29.05
CA ASP A 119 -10.57 -18.60 28.30
C ASP A 119 -10.76 -17.83 27.00
N PRO A 120 -9.91 -16.85 26.68
CA PRO A 120 -9.99 -16.12 25.40
C PRO A 120 -10.02 -17.05 24.17
N GLY A 121 -9.40 -18.23 24.23
CA GLY A 121 -9.43 -19.20 23.15
C GLY A 121 -10.82 -19.77 22.85
N GLU A 122 -11.72 -19.84 23.86
CA GLU A 122 -13.07 -20.36 23.69
C GLU A 122 -14.00 -19.41 22.92
N VAL A 123 -13.72 -18.11 22.97
CA VAL A 123 -14.54 -17.07 22.33
C VAL A 123 -13.83 -16.42 21.13
N ALA A 124 -12.58 -16.82 20.88
CA ALA A 124 -11.85 -16.35 19.71
C ALA A 124 -12.55 -16.84 18.43
N PRO A 125 -12.87 -15.93 17.49
CA PRO A 125 -13.49 -16.33 16.25
C PRO A 125 -12.52 -17.21 15.42
N ASN A 126 -13.07 -18.20 14.71
CA ASN A 126 -12.28 -19.10 13.88
C ASN A 126 -11.88 -18.37 12.57
N ILE A 127 -10.61 -18.07 12.44
CA ILE A 127 -10.07 -17.35 11.28
C ILE A 127 -9.87 -18.32 10.10
N SER A 128 -10.50 -18.00 8.97
CA SER A 128 -10.41 -18.81 7.74
C SER A 128 -8.99 -18.79 7.15
N PHE A 129 -8.67 -19.84 6.39
CA PHE A 129 -7.42 -19.90 5.63
C PHE A 129 -7.32 -18.72 4.63
N MET A 130 -8.43 -18.36 4.01
CA MET A 130 -8.48 -17.22 3.05
C MET A 130 -8.14 -15.90 3.73
N THR A 131 -8.61 -15.65 4.94
CA THR A 131 -8.25 -14.43 5.69
C THR A 131 -6.78 -14.43 6.08
N ARG A 132 -6.22 -15.57 6.44
CA ARG A 132 -4.77 -15.68 6.69
C ARG A 132 -3.97 -15.37 5.42
N LEU A 133 -4.38 -15.91 4.27
CA LEU A 133 -3.77 -15.58 2.97
C LEU A 133 -3.92 -14.09 2.65
N PHE A 134 -5.13 -13.53 2.82
CA PHE A 134 -5.39 -12.11 2.60
C PHE A 134 -4.56 -11.21 3.52
N SER A 135 -4.34 -11.62 4.77
CA SER A 135 -3.44 -10.90 5.69
C SER A 135 -2.02 -10.76 5.12
N TRP A 136 -1.50 -11.82 4.47
CA TRP A 136 -0.20 -11.74 3.81
C TRP A 136 -0.21 -10.81 2.61
N LEU A 137 -1.29 -10.74 1.83
CA LEU A 137 -1.42 -9.76 0.74
C LEU A 137 -1.42 -8.32 1.26
N VAL A 138 -2.01 -8.09 2.44
CA VAL A 138 -1.97 -6.78 3.13
C VAL A 138 -0.55 -6.47 3.61
N ILE A 139 0.09 -7.41 4.35
CA ILE A 139 1.43 -7.23 4.91
C ILE A 139 2.46 -6.93 3.82
N THR A 140 2.39 -7.62 2.68
CA THR A 140 3.33 -7.45 1.55
C THR A 140 2.93 -6.34 0.60
N ARG A 141 1.80 -5.66 0.84
CA ARG A 141 1.22 -4.68 -0.09
C ARG A 141 1.07 -5.22 -1.51
N ALA A 142 0.59 -6.46 -1.65
CA ALA A 142 0.51 -7.17 -2.92
C ALA A 142 -0.19 -6.38 -4.06
N PRO A 143 -1.23 -5.55 -3.83
CA PRO A 143 -1.82 -4.72 -4.89
C PRO A 143 -0.82 -3.78 -5.57
N PHE A 144 0.26 -3.39 -4.88
CA PHE A 144 1.32 -2.53 -5.43
C PHE A 144 2.42 -3.30 -6.17
N LEU A 145 2.39 -4.65 -6.20
CA LEU A 145 3.34 -5.45 -6.99
C LEU A 145 3.29 -5.11 -8.48
N THR A 146 2.19 -4.58 -8.97
CA THR A 146 2.06 -4.08 -10.35
C THR A 146 3.13 -3.04 -10.68
N ALA A 147 3.57 -2.24 -9.70
CA ALA A 147 4.61 -1.24 -9.89
C ALA A 147 5.95 -1.84 -10.35
N ILE A 148 6.29 -3.05 -9.92
CA ILE A 148 7.52 -3.74 -10.36
C ILE A 148 7.26 -4.72 -11.50
N ILE A 149 6.12 -5.39 -11.53
CA ILE A 149 5.79 -6.37 -12.58
C ILE A 149 5.69 -5.68 -13.94
N VAL A 150 5.02 -4.52 -14.01
CA VAL A 150 4.81 -3.79 -15.28
C VAL A 150 6.13 -3.39 -15.95
N PRO A 151 7.08 -2.69 -15.32
CA PRO A 151 8.35 -2.35 -15.99
C PRO A 151 9.17 -3.58 -16.37
N ILE A 152 9.10 -4.69 -15.64
CA ILE A 152 9.73 -5.96 -16.04
C ILE A 152 9.08 -6.51 -17.31
N LEU A 153 7.75 -6.50 -17.40
CA LEU A 153 7.04 -6.91 -18.61
C LEU A 153 7.35 -5.99 -19.81
N VAL A 154 7.47 -4.68 -19.57
CA VAL A 154 7.88 -3.71 -20.60
C VAL A 154 9.28 -4.02 -21.09
N GLY A 155 10.26 -4.27 -20.19
CA GLY A 155 11.61 -4.67 -20.58
C GLY A 155 11.65 -5.97 -21.39
N ALA A 156 10.90 -6.97 -20.96
CA ALA A 156 10.79 -8.26 -21.63
C ALA A 156 10.16 -8.13 -23.04
N SER A 157 9.05 -7.38 -23.15
CA SER A 157 8.39 -7.15 -24.45
C SER A 157 9.26 -6.27 -25.38
N TRP A 158 10.05 -5.35 -24.82
CA TRP A 158 11.01 -4.56 -25.56
C TRP A 158 12.13 -5.42 -26.15
N VAL A 159 12.68 -6.39 -25.38
CA VAL A 159 13.65 -7.37 -25.87
C VAL A 159 13.07 -8.18 -27.04
N ALA A 160 11.84 -8.67 -26.89
CA ALA A 160 11.13 -9.41 -27.94
C ALA A 160 10.90 -8.55 -29.19
N TYR A 161 10.41 -7.32 -29.02
CA TYR A 161 10.15 -6.38 -30.14
C TYR A 161 11.43 -6.03 -30.91
N ARG A 162 12.53 -5.75 -30.19
CA ARG A 162 13.82 -5.42 -30.79
C ARG A 162 14.58 -6.64 -31.34
N ASN A 163 14.01 -7.84 -31.16
CA ASN A 163 14.63 -9.12 -31.53
C ASN A 163 16.12 -9.23 -31.04
N LEU A 164 16.30 -8.87 -29.76
CA LEU A 164 17.64 -8.80 -29.16
C LEU A 164 18.23 -10.18 -28.80
N VAL A 165 17.40 -11.24 -28.82
CA VAL A 165 17.77 -12.61 -28.47
C VAL A 165 17.17 -13.62 -29.46
N GLN A 166 17.90 -14.70 -29.75
CA GLN A 166 17.39 -15.83 -30.53
C GLN A 166 16.64 -16.78 -29.59
N GLY A 167 15.31 -16.74 -29.67
CA GLY A 167 14.44 -17.45 -28.72
C GLY A 167 14.36 -16.72 -27.36
N PHE A 168 13.17 -16.60 -26.82
CA PHE A 168 12.99 -15.83 -25.59
C PHE A 168 13.47 -16.65 -24.38
N PRO A 169 14.39 -16.11 -23.54
CA PRO A 169 14.99 -16.82 -22.41
C PRO A 169 14.04 -16.79 -21.19
N TRP A 170 13.04 -17.66 -21.18
CA TRP A 170 12.00 -17.71 -20.17
C TRP A 170 12.53 -17.93 -18.74
N ASP A 171 13.60 -18.73 -18.61
CA ASP A 171 14.25 -18.98 -17.33
C ASP A 171 14.85 -17.70 -16.72
N LEU A 172 15.55 -16.90 -17.50
CA LEU A 172 16.09 -15.61 -17.08
C LEU A 172 14.98 -14.60 -16.78
N PHE A 173 13.91 -14.62 -17.60
CA PHE A 173 12.75 -13.78 -17.36
C PHE A 173 12.10 -14.08 -16.00
N PHE A 174 11.84 -15.35 -15.68
CA PHE A 174 11.23 -15.70 -14.38
C PHE A 174 12.19 -15.41 -13.22
N LEU A 175 13.49 -15.62 -13.37
CA LEU A 175 14.49 -15.23 -12.36
C LEU A 175 14.45 -13.71 -12.10
N ALA A 176 14.41 -12.88 -13.15
CA ALA A 176 14.33 -11.43 -13.04
C ALA A 176 13.00 -10.99 -12.41
N LEU A 177 11.88 -11.60 -12.82
CA LEU A 177 10.55 -11.32 -12.28
C LEU A 177 10.47 -11.60 -10.78
N PHE A 178 10.90 -12.77 -10.34
CA PHE A 178 10.88 -13.12 -8.92
C PHE A 178 11.89 -12.31 -8.11
N ALA A 179 13.09 -12.02 -8.64
CA ALA A 179 14.03 -11.12 -7.99
C ALA A 179 13.42 -9.72 -7.78
N GLY A 180 12.75 -9.17 -8.79
CA GLY A 180 12.04 -7.90 -8.72
C GLY A 180 10.90 -7.92 -7.70
N ILE A 181 10.08 -8.99 -7.69
CA ILE A 181 8.99 -9.15 -6.72
C ILE A 181 9.52 -9.18 -5.28
N PHE A 182 10.55 -10.00 -5.00
CA PHE A 182 11.13 -10.07 -3.65
C PHE A 182 11.78 -8.74 -3.24
N MET A 183 12.46 -8.04 -4.17
CA MET A 183 13.01 -6.71 -3.91
C MET A 183 11.92 -5.71 -3.55
N HIS A 184 10.79 -5.75 -4.26
CA HIS A 184 9.64 -4.88 -3.99
C HIS A 184 8.97 -5.18 -2.64
N VAL A 185 8.82 -6.47 -2.29
CA VAL A 185 8.31 -6.88 -0.97
C VAL A 185 9.26 -6.39 0.13
N ALA A 186 10.58 -6.53 -0.06
CA ALA A 186 11.57 -6.00 0.87
C ALA A 186 11.42 -4.48 1.06
N ALA A 187 11.31 -3.73 -0.05
CA ALA A 187 11.12 -2.28 -0.03
C ALA A 187 9.88 -1.85 0.76
N ASN A 188 8.73 -2.48 0.50
CA ASN A 188 7.47 -2.18 1.17
C ASN A 188 7.51 -2.52 2.67
N THR A 189 8.07 -3.68 3.02
CA THR A 189 8.12 -4.12 4.42
C THR A 189 9.16 -3.34 5.23
N PHE A 190 10.30 -2.92 4.64
CA PHE A 190 11.21 -1.95 5.26
C PHE A 190 10.55 -0.60 5.45
N ASN A 191 9.80 -0.12 4.45
CA ASN A 191 9.06 1.14 4.54
C ASN A 191 8.09 1.11 5.73
N ASP A 192 7.23 0.12 5.84
CA ASP A 192 6.29 -0.02 6.95
C ASP A 192 6.99 -0.16 8.31
N TYR A 193 8.11 -0.90 8.37
CA TYR A 193 8.90 -1.04 9.59
C TYR A 193 9.48 0.30 10.07
N PHE A 194 10.11 1.07 9.18
CA PHE A 194 10.75 2.33 9.54
C PHE A 194 9.74 3.46 9.75
N ASP A 195 8.63 3.50 9.01
CA ASP A 195 7.53 4.45 9.25
C ASP A 195 6.85 4.18 10.60
N TRP A 196 6.72 2.92 11.01
CA TRP A 196 6.31 2.56 12.37
C TRP A 196 7.33 3.04 13.41
N LYS A 197 8.62 2.77 13.22
CA LYS A 197 9.70 3.17 14.14
C LYS A 197 9.84 4.68 14.29
N SER A 198 9.61 5.43 13.23
CA SER A 198 9.69 6.91 13.25
C SER A 198 8.46 7.60 13.84
N GLY A 199 7.38 6.85 14.10
CA GLY A 199 6.10 7.40 14.55
C GLY A 199 5.25 8.00 13.43
N THR A 200 5.66 7.90 12.18
CA THR A 200 4.93 8.44 11.02
C THR A 200 3.55 7.78 10.90
N ASP A 201 3.50 6.46 11.03
CA ASP A 201 2.24 5.73 10.96
C ASP A 201 1.29 6.08 12.11
N GLN A 202 1.82 6.20 13.34
CA GLN A 202 1.03 6.55 14.52
C GLN A 202 0.49 7.99 14.47
N ALA A 203 1.22 8.91 13.82
CA ALA A 203 0.81 10.30 13.65
C ALA A 203 -0.27 10.48 12.58
N ASN A 204 -0.40 9.54 11.64
CA ASN A 204 -1.36 9.60 10.56
C ASN A 204 -2.72 9.03 10.99
N ASN A 205 -3.68 9.91 11.25
CA ASN A 205 -5.05 9.55 11.65
C ASN A 205 -6.05 9.60 10.48
N ASP A 206 -5.65 10.13 9.31
CA ASP A 206 -6.56 10.40 8.17
C ASP A 206 -6.14 9.67 6.88
N TYR A 207 -5.63 8.46 7.03
CA TYR A 207 -5.18 7.64 5.91
C TYR A 207 -6.32 7.00 5.10
N PHE A 208 -6.04 6.67 3.83
CA PHE A 208 -6.95 6.02 2.89
C PHE A 208 -6.52 4.58 2.61
N LEU A 209 -6.91 3.63 3.45
CA LEU A 209 -6.63 2.22 3.17
C LEU A 209 -7.31 1.76 1.87
N PRO A 210 -6.62 0.97 1.04
CA PRO A 210 -5.24 0.47 1.18
C PRO A 210 -4.17 1.39 0.56
N TYR A 211 -4.50 2.62 0.16
CA TYR A 211 -3.69 3.46 -0.74
C TYR A 211 -2.64 4.31 -0.01
N SER A 212 -2.98 4.88 1.15
CA SER A 212 -2.07 5.73 1.93
C SER A 212 -1.93 5.26 3.37
N GLY A 213 -0.94 5.79 4.10
CA GLY A 213 -0.71 5.48 5.50
C GLY A 213 -0.07 4.12 5.78
N GLY A 214 0.59 3.50 4.81
CA GLY A 214 1.22 2.20 4.98
C GLY A 214 0.23 1.02 4.93
N SER A 215 0.73 -0.20 5.22
CA SER A 215 -0.13 -1.39 5.33
C SER A 215 -0.90 -1.44 6.65
N ARG A 216 -0.48 -0.66 7.64
CA ARG A 216 -0.98 -0.72 9.02
C ARG A 216 -0.87 -2.11 9.67
N SER A 217 -0.06 -3.00 9.10
CA SER A 217 0.00 -4.40 9.51
C SER A 217 0.43 -4.59 10.97
N ILE A 218 1.33 -3.74 11.49
CA ILE A 218 1.74 -3.75 12.90
C ILE A 218 0.62 -3.17 13.78
N GLU A 219 0.03 -2.04 13.39
CA GLU A 219 -1.06 -1.40 14.15
C GLU A 219 -2.27 -2.30 14.28
N LEU A 220 -2.65 -2.95 13.17
CA LEU A 220 -3.74 -3.94 13.14
C LEU A 220 -3.40 -5.25 13.86
N GLY A 221 -2.13 -5.47 14.25
CA GLY A 221 -1.72 -6.71 14.91
C GLY A 221 -1.69 -7.92 13.98
N LEU A 222 -1.59 -7.71 12.67
CA LEU A 222 -1.43 -8.79 11.68
C LEU A 222 -0.05 -9.43 11.76
N ILE A 223 0.96 -8.63 12.11
CA ILE A 223 2.35 -9.07 12.24
C ILE A 223 3.05 -8.23 13.32
N SER A 224 3.99 -8.84 14.06
CA SER A 224 4.81 -8.09 15.01
C SER A 224 5.91 -7.32 14.28
N GLU A 225 6.39 -6.22 14.91
CA GLU A 225 7.49 -5.41 14.39
C GLU A 225 8.73 -6.24 14.02
N LYS A 226 9.15 -7.13 14.93
CA LYS A 226 10.30 -8.02 14.70
C LYS A 226 10.07 -9.00 13.54
N ALA A 227 8.83 -9.50 13.39
CA ALA A 227 8.51 -10.42 12.31
C ALA A 227 8.44 -9.67 10.96
N LEU A 228 7.93 -8.44 10.92
CA LEU A 228 7.91 -7.63 9.70
C LEU A 228 9.34 -7.34 9.20
N PHE A 229 10.26 -6.97 10.11
CA PHE A 229 11.67 -6.79 9.76
C PHE A 229 12.31 -8.07 9.22
N ARG A 230 11.98 -9.25 9.80
CA ARG A 230 12.46 -10.54 9.27
C ARG A 230 11.92 -10.80 7.85
N VAL A 231 10.64 -10.51 7.59
CA VAL A 231 10.08 -10.63 6.24
C VAL A 231 10.84 -9.75 5.25
N ALA A 232 11.13 -8.50 5.62
CA ALA A 232 11.92 -7.60 4.79
C ALA A 232 13.31 -8.18 4.48
N LEU A 233 14.01 -8.67 5.50
CA LEU A 233 15.35 -9.23 5.35
C LEU A 233 15.35 -10.52 4.52
N ILE A 234 14.41 -11.43 4.77
CA ILE A 234 14.28 -12.68 3.99
C ILE A 234 13.98 -12.36 2.54
N SER A 235 13.07 -11.41 2.27
CA SER A 235 12.76 -11.00 0.90
C SER A 235 13.99 -10.38 0.20
N LEU A 236 14.76 -9.56 0.90
CA LEU A 236 16.00 -8.99 0.36
C LEU A 236 17.03 -10.08 0.06
N LEU A 237 17.20 -11.07 0.94
CA LEU A 237 18.10 -12.21 0.73
C LEU A 237 17.65 -13.06 -0.47
N MET A 238 16.35 -13.32 -0.61
CA MET A 238 15.82 -14.03 -1.78
C MET A 238 16.09 -13.27 -3.08
N ALA A 239 15.83 -11.96 -3.10
CA ALA A 239 16.14 -11.11 -4.25
C ALA A 239 17.64 -11.14 -4.58
N SER A 240 18.50 -11.06 -3.56
CA SER A 240 19.97 -11.09 -3.74
C SER A 240 20.44 -12.45 -4.26
N THR A 241 19.89 -13.55 -3.76
CA THR A 241 20.22 -14.90 -4.25
C THR A 241 19.85 -15.07 -5.72
N LEU A 242 18.63 -14.65 -6.11
CA LEU A 242 18.21 -14.68 -7.52
C LEU A 242 19.06 -13.74 -8.39
N GLY A 243 19.43 -12.57 -7.86
CA GLY A 243 20.34 -11.63 -8.52
C GLY A 243 21.75 -12.22 -8.75
N LEU A 244 22.28 -13.00 -7.80
CA LEU A 244 23.55 -13.71 -7.98
C LEU A 244 23.44 -14.82 -9.04
N ILE A 245 22.35 -15.57 -9.08
CA ILE A 245 22.09 -16.54 -10.14
C ILE A 245 22.04 -15.85 -11.51
N LEU A 246 21.35 -14.71 -11.61
CA LEU A 246 21.33 -13.90 -12.83
C LEU A 246 22.73 -13.40 -13.21
N ALA A 247 23.56 -12.99 -12.24
CA ALA A 247 24.93 -12.56 -12.51
C ALA A 247 25.81 -13.67 -13.12
N LEU A 248 25.62 -14.90 -12.67
CA LEU A 248 26.31 -16.07 -13.24
C LEU A 248 25.85 -16.44 -14.65
N ARG A 249 24.59 -16.07 -15.00
CA ARG A 249 23.96 -16.43 -16.27
C ARG A 249 24.04 -15.33 -17.32
N SER A 250 23.86 -14.08 -16.91
CA SER A 250 23.72 -12.90 -17.78
C SER A 250 24.90 -11.92 -17.67
N GLY A 251 25.79 -12.14 -16.70
CA GLY A 251 26.95 -11.28 -16.46
C GLY A 251 26.83 -10.39 -15.22
N ALA A 252 27.99 -9.99 -14.69
CA ALA A 252 28.11 -9.29 -13.40
C ALA A 252 27.44 -7.91 -13.36
N GLY A 253 27.15 -7.27 -14.50
CA GLY A 253 26.51 -5.96 -14.56
C GLY A 253 25.11 -5.93 -13.90
N ILE A 254 24.40 -7.06 -13.83
CA ILE A 254 23.12 -7.14 -13.14
C ILE A 254 23.24 -6.84 -11.64
N LEU A 255 24.41 -7.08 -11.04
CA LEU A 255 24.64 -6.78 -9.62
C LEU A 255 24.59 -5.27 -9.33
N LEU A 256 24.90 -4.42 -10.31
CA LEU A 256 24.76 -2.97 -10.15
C LEU A 256 23.27 -2.59 -10.00
N PHE A 257 22.40 -3.14 -10.85
CA PHE A 257 20.95 -2.94 -10.72
C PHE A 257 20.42 -3.47 -9.36
N GLY A 258 20.88 -4.67 -8.97
CA GLY A 258 20.53 -5.26 -7.67
C GLY A 258 21.00 -4.41 -6.49
N LEU A 259 22.23 -3.89 -6.52
CA LEU A 259 22.79 -3.03 -5.48
C LEU A 259 22.00 -1.71 -5.36
N VAL A 260 21.73 -1.04 -6.48
CA VAL A 260 20.93 0.19 -6.49
C VAL A 260 19.54 -0.08 -5.95
N GLY A 261 18.88 -1.18 -6.36
CA GLY A 261 17.60 -1.60 -5.86
C GLY A 261 17.61 -1.88 -4.34
N ALA A 262 18.60 -2.62 -3.83
CA ALA A 262 18.74 -2.95 -2.42
C ALA A 262 18.99 -1.70 -1.54
N LEU A 263 19.91 -0.83 -1.95
CA LEU A 263 20.19 0.43 -1.26
C LEU A 263 18.96 1.36 -1.27
N SER A 264 18.28 1.44 -2.40
CA SER A 264 17.03 2.20 -2.53
C SER A 264 15.96 1.65 -1.61
N SER A 265 15.74 0.33 -1.60
CA SER A 265 14.72 -0.34 -0.76
C SER A 265 14.94 -0.09 0.73
N TYR A 266 16.18 -0.14 1.18
CA TYR A 266 16.51 0.08 2.59
C TYR A 266 16.49 1.57 2.95
N PHE A 267 17.25 2.41 2.23
CA PHE A 267 17.44 3.80 2.57
C PHE A 267 16.29 4.73 2.16
N TYR A 268 15.26 4.20 1.51
CA TYR A 268 14.05 4.97 1.23
C TYR A 268 13.47 5.57 2.51
N THR A 269 13.34 4.79 3.57
CA THR A 269 12.83 5.24 4.88
C THR A 269 13.82 5.04 6.03
N ALA A 270 14.82 4.18 5.88
CA ALA A 270 15.80 3.91 6.93
C ALA A 270 16.74 5.10 7.19
N PRO A 271 17.10 5.38 8.48
CA PRO A 271 18.18 6.29 8.81
C PRO A 271 19.53 5.72 8.32
N PRO A 272 20.55 6.56 8.05
CA PRO A 272 20.51 8.02 8.21
C PRO A 272 19.93 8.76 7.01
N LEU A 273 19.73 8.10 5.86
CA LEU A 273 19.37 8.80 4.62
C LEU A 273 17.91 9.22 4.57
N ARG A 274 16.96 8.31 4.88
CA ARG A 274 15.52 8.58 4.83
C ARG A 274 15.11 9.34 3.55
N LEU A 275 15.42 8.79 2.37
CA LEU A 275 15.30 9.49 1.08
C LEU A 275 13.87 9.95 0.79
N ALA A 276 12.86 9.24 1.28
CA ALA A 276 11.45 9.64 1.21
C ALA A 276 11.16 10.98 1.92
N ALA A 277 12.01 11.38 2.87
CA ALA A 277 11.89 12.63 3.62
C ALA A 277 12.75 13.78 3.04
N ARG A 278 13.34 13.62 1.86
CA ARG A 278 14.35 14.54 1.31
C ARG A 278 13.86 15.30 0.07
N LYS A 279 12.82 16.12 0.23
CA LYS A 279 12.41 17.18 -0.73
C LYS A 279 12.47 16.75 -2.21
N GLY A 280 11.84 15.64 -2.58
CA GLY A 280 11.76 15.16 -3.97
C GLY A 280 12.72 14.00 -4.30
N LEU A 281 13.70 13.69 -3.46
CA LEU A 281 14.58 12.54 -3.71
C LEU A 281 13.80 11.22 -3.64
N GLY A 282 12.78 11.13 -2.79
CA GLY A 282 11.92 9.94 -2.71
C GLY A 282 11.15 9.71 -4.00
N GLU A 283 10.53 10.75 -4.54
CA GLU A 283 9.77 10.71 -5.79
C GLU A 283 10.66 10.38 -6.98
N LEU A 284 11.83 11.01 -7.07
CA LEU A 284 12.82 10.72 -8.10
C LEU A 284 13.28 9.24 -8.01
N LEU A 285 13.57 8.76 -6.81
CA LEU A 285 14.04 7.40 -6.59
C LEU A 285 13.01 6.37 -7.01
N ILE A 286 11.73 6.58 -6.67
CA ILE A 286 10.62 5.71 -7.09
C ILE A 286 10.49 5.73 -8.62
N GLY A 287 10.49 6.90 -9.24
CA GLY A 287 10.42 7.02 -10.70
C GLY A 287 11.55 6.29 -11.41
N LEU A 288 12.78 6.42 -10.92
CA LEU A 288 13.95 5.75 -11.51
C LEU A 288 13.92 4.23 -11.29
N ASN A 289 13.63 3.76 -10.07
CA ASN A 289 13.66 2.32 -9.76
C ASN A 289 12.53 1.55 -10.45
N PHE A 290 11.30 2.10 -10.44
CA PHE A 290 10.12 1.44 -11.00
C PHE A 290 9.82 1.80 -12.45
N GLY A 291 10.76 2.40 -13.14
CA GLY A 291 10.71 2.69 -14.55
C GLY A 291 12.03 2.29 -15.22
N PRO A 292 12.94 3.25 -15.46
CA PRO A 292 14.18 3.01 -16.20
C PRO A 292 15.03 1.86 -15.68
N LEU A 293 15.26 1.79 -14.35
CA LEU A 293 16.17 0.79 -13.77
C LEU A 293 15.57 -0.61 -13.80
N ALA A 294 14.30 -0.79 -13.48
CA ALA A 294 13.65 -2.10 -13.55
C ALA A 294 13.56 -2.60 -14.99
N THR A 295 13.23 -1.71 -15.94
CA THR A 295 13.15 -2.04 -17.36
C THR A 295 14.50 -2.40 -17.92
N ALA A 296 15.52 -1.54 -17.75
CA ALA A 296 16.88 -1.80 -18.24
C ALA A 296 17.54 -3.00 -17.53
N GLY A 297 17.31 -3.17 -16.23
CA GLY A 297 17.76 -4.34 -15.48
C GLY A 297 17.17 -5.64 -16.04
N THR A 298 15.91 -5.63 -16.46
CA THR A 298 15.29 -6.77 -17.15
C THR A 298 15.93 -7.01 -18.51
N VAL A 299 16.14 -5.96 -19.31
CA VAL A 299 16.83 -6.10 -20.59
C VAL A 299 18.23 -6.68 -20.37
N TYR A 300 18.99 -6.16 -19.39
CA TYR A 300 20.31 -6.72 -19.06
C TYR A 300 20.23 -8.20 -18.66
N ALA A 301 19.28 -8.56 -17.82
CA ALA A 301 19.08 -9.94 -17.39
C ALA A 301 18.83 -10.90 -18.55
N LEU A 302 18.13 -10.45 -19.60
CA LEU A 302 17.77 -11.27 -20.75
C LEU A 302 18.84 -11.29 -21.85
N THR A 303 19.69 -10.23 -21.96
CA THR A 303 20.60 -10.03 -23.11
C THR A 303 22.08 -9.92 -22.72
N GLY A 304 22.39 -9.68 -21.45
CA GLY A 304 23.73 -9.40 -20.96
C GLY A 304 24.26 -7.99 -21.26
N SER A 305 23.47 -7.11 -21.88
CA SER A 305 23.87 -5.75 -22.22
C SER A 305 22.70 -4.77 -22.17
N VAL A 306 22.98 -3.47 -22.11
CA VAL A 306 21.96 -2.41 -22.15
C VAL A 306 22.45 -1.22 -22.95
N THR A 307 21.52 -0.51 -23.55
CA THR A 307 21.70 0.77 -24.23
C THR A 307 20.86 1.85 -23.56
N LEU A 308 21.07 3.11 -23.91
CA LEU A 308 20.26 4.22 -23.41
C LEU A 308 18.75 4.04 -23.73
N ALA A 309 18.43 3.47 -24.89
CA ALA A 309 17.04 3.22 -25.28
C ALA A 309 16.31 2.29 -24.30
N ASP A 310 17.03 1.33 -23.70
CA ASP A 310 16.47 0.35 -22.76
C ASP A 310 16.12 0.98 -21.40
N PHE A 311 16.77 2.08 -21.02
CA PHE A 311 16.38 2.92 -19.89
C PHE A 311 15.21 3.82 -20.26
N LEU A 312 15.27 4.44 -21.43
CA LEU A 312 14.27 5.44 -21.85
C LEU A 312 12.87 4.83 -21.97
N ILE A 313 12.73 3.62 -22.53
CA ILE A 313 11.42 2.97 -22.67
C ILE A 313 10.69 2.76 -21.32
N GLY A 314 11.43 2.67 -20.22
CA GLY A 314 10.88 2.57 -18.86
C GLY A 314 10.41 3.91 -18.26
N VAL A 315 10.86 5.07 -18.81
CA VAL A 315 10.57 6.40 -18.22
C VAL A 315 9.08 6.68 -18.08
N PRO A 316 8.20 6.44 -19.08
CA PRO A 316 6.77 6.69 -18.94
C PRO A 316 6.15 5.90 -17.79
N ILE A 317 6.55 4.65 -17.60
CA ILE A 317 6.07 3.80 -16.51
C ILE A 317 6.57 4.32 -15.16
N GLY A 318 7.83 4.72 -15.08
CA GLY A 318 8.38 5.37 -13.88
C GLY A 318 7.64 6.64 -13.49
N LEU A 319 7.27 7.49 -14.44
CA LEU A 319 6.46 8.69 -14.21
C LEU A 319 5.06 8.33 -13.68
N LEU A 320 4.42 7.31 -14.22
CA LEU A 320 3.12 6.84 -13.72
C LEU A 320 3.23 6.21 -12.33
N THR A 321 4.33 5.49 -12.03
CA THR A 321 4.60 4.98 -10.66
C THR A 321 4.84 6.14 -9.69
N THR A 322 5.57 7.18 -10.12
CA THR A 322 5.72 8.41 -9.34
C THR A 322 4.37 9.10 -9.11
N ALA A 323 3.48 9.09 -10.10
CA ALA A 323 2.13 9.66 -9.95
C ALA A 323 1.29 8.88 -8.90
N ILE A 324 1.45 7.54 -8.80
CA ILE A 324 0.83 6.75 -7.71
C ILE A 324 1.35 7.22 -6.35
N LEU A 325 2.68 7.32 -6.18
CA LEU A 325 3.26 7.82 -4.94
C LEU A 325 2.76 9.25 -4.63
N TRP A 326 2.79 10.12 -5.63
CA TRP A 326 2.41 11.52 -5.50
C TRP A 326 0.98 11.70 -5.00
N ILE A 327 0.00 11.01 -5.60
CA ILE A 327 -1.40 11.13 -5.20
C ILE A 327 -1.66 10.51 -3.82
N ASN A 328 -0.88 9.48 -3.44
CA ASN A 328 -0.96 8.83 -2.13
C ASN A 328 -0.38 9.71 -1.00
N GLN A 329 0.48 10.69 -1.30
CA GLN A 329 1.03 11.64 -0.33
C GLN A 329 0.03 12.75 0.06
N PHE A 330 -1.06 12.95 -0.69
CA PHE A 330 -2.03 14.01 -0.37
C PHE A 330 -2.72 13.79 0.98
N PRO A 331 -3.34 12.63 1.27
CA PRO A 331 -3.94 12.39 2.58
C PRO A 331 -2.90 12.37 3.70
N ASP A 332 -1.64 12.05 3.39
CA ASP A 332 -0.56 11.90 4.38
C ASP A 332 0.17 13.23 4.68
N GLU A 333 -0.17 14.35 3.98
CA GLU A 333 0.58 15.63 4.06
C GLU A 333 0.79 16.12 5.49
N ASP A 334 -0.26 16.14 6.31
CA ASP A 334 -0.21 16.69 7.66
C ASP A 334 0.65 15.82 8.59
N SER A 335 0.49 14.51 8.53
CA SER A 335 1.28 13.56 9.33
C SER A 335 2.74 13.52 8.89
N ASP A 336 3.02 13.55 7.59
CA ASP A 336 4.36 13.60 7.03
C ASP A 336 5.09 14.89 7.47
N ARG A 337 4.39 16.04 7.44
CA ARG A 337 4.90 17.31 7.94
C ARG A 337 5.25 17.27 9.43
N GLN A 338 4.36 16.72 10.26
CA GLN A 338 4.55 16.63 11.72
C GLN A 338 5.74 15.73 12.09
N THR A 339 6.00 14.69 11.30
CA THR A 339 7.10 13.74 11.55
C THR A 339 8.39 14.07 10.80
N GLY A 340 8.44 15.25 10.14
CA GLY A 340 9.61 15.73 9.40
C GLY A 340 9.88 14.98 8.10
N LYS A 341 8.90 14.28 7.55
CA LYS A 341 8.97 13.64 6.23
C LYS A 341 8.57 14.66 5.17
N ILE A 342 9.54 15.46 4.73
CA ILE A 342 9.32 16.57 3.79
C ILE A 342 9.45 16.07 2.35
N ASN A 343 8.40 15.47 1.82
CA ASN A 343 8.24 15.12 0.41
C ASN A 343 7.79 16.34 -0.43
N LEU A 344 7.63 16.17 -1.76
CA LEU A 344 7.24 17.28 -2.64
C LEU A 344 5.81 17.77 -2.40
N VAL A 345 4.88 16.91 -2.01
CA VAL A 345 3.51 17.33 -1.69
C VAL A 345 3.50 18.19 -0.43
N VAL A 346 4.25 17.79 0.61
CA VAL A 346 4.44 18.60 1.84
C VAL A 346 5.11 19.94 1.53
N LEU A 347 6.11 19.93 0.63
CA LEU A 347 6.86 21.14 0.27
C LEU A 347 6.00 22.16 -0.51
N LEU A 348 5.21 21.67 -1.48
CA LEU A 348 4.39 22.51 -2.37
C LEU A 348 3.03 22.86 -1.76
N GLY A 349 2.53 22.04 -0.83
CA GLY A 349 1.14 22.03 -0.37
C GLY A 349 0.19 21.42 -1.40
N LYS A 350 -0.88 20.75 -0.97
CA LYS A 350 -1.87 20.04 -1.83
C LYS A 350 -2.34 20.88 -3.03
N LYS A 351 -2.63 22.17 -2.81
CA LYS A 351 -3.14 23.10 -3.85
C LYS A 351 -2.19 23.26 -5.04
N ARG A 352 -0.87 23.25 -4.83
CA ARG A 352 0.11 23.34 -5.93
C ARG A 352 0.50 21.95 -6.41
N ALA A 353 0.63 21.00 -5.52
CA ALA A 353 1.02 19.62 -5.81
C ALA A 353 0.08 18.92 -6.82
N ARG A 354 -1.23 19.28 -6.87
CA ARG A 354 -2.16 18.75 -7.86
C ARG A 354 -1.72 18.96 -9.31
N TRP A 355 -1.01 20.05 -9.59
CA TRP A 355 -0.46 20.33 -10.92
C TRP A 355 0.77 19.45 -11.22
N GLY A 356 1.58 19.15 -10.20
CA GLY A 356 2.69 18.18 -10.32
C GLY A 356 2.20 16.80 -10.72
N TYR A 357 1.09 16.34 -10.13
CA TYR A 357 0.44 15.08 -10.54
C TYR A 357 0.05 15.08 -12.01
N LEU A 358 -0.61 16.14 -12.48
CA LEU A 358 -1.00 16.25 -13.91
C LEU A 358 0.21 16.31 -14.82
N LEU A 359 1.27 17.01 -14.42
CA LEU A 359 2.50 17.08 -15.20
C LEU A 359 3.13 15.71 -15.37
N LEU A 360 3.19 14.90 -14.31
CA LEU A 360 3.72 13.52 -14.38
C LEU A 360 2.95 12.67 -15.38
N VAL A 361 1.61 12.67 -15.27
CA VAL A 361 0.74 11.90 -16.17
C VAL A 361 0.85 12.41 -17.61
N ALA A 362 0.76 13.71 -17.83
CA ALA A 362 0.86 14.32 -19.17
C ALA A 362 2.23 14.05 -19.82
N THR A 363 3.31 14.13 -19.05
CA THR A 363 4.66 13.83 -19.55
C THR A 363 4.81 12.36 -19.93
N ALA A 364 4.24 11.42 -19.16
CA ALA A 364 4.27 10.00 -19.50
C ALA A 364 3.62 9.72 -20.86
N PHE A 365 2.41 10.22 -21.10
CA PHE A 365 1.74 10.08 -22.39
C PHE A 365 2.44 10.86 -23.49
N GLY A 366 2.91 12.09 -23.20
CA GLY A 366 3.63 12.94 -24.15
C GLY A 366 4.89 12.28 -24.69
N LEU A 367 5.67 11.60 -23.83
CA LEU A 367 6.85 10.85 -24.25
C LEU A 367 6.50 9.65 -25.15
N LEU A 368 5.47 8.88 -24.79
CA LEU A 368 5.03 7.75 -25.62
C LEU A 368 4.59 8.22 -27.02
N LEU A 369 3.80 9.30 -27.08
CA LEU A 369 3.33 9.87 -28.33
C LEU A 369 4.48 10.51 -29.14
N TYR A 370 5.43 11.17 -28.48
CA TYR A 370 6.61 11.72 -29.13
C TYR A 370 7.47 10.63 -29.79
N TRP A 371 7.76 9.53 -29.07
CA TRP A 371 8.54 8.43 -29.63
C TRP A 371 7.78 7.65 -30.71
N LEU A 372 6.46 7.60 -30.64
CA LEU A 372 5.64 7.09 -31.73
C LEU A 372 5.73 7.96 -32.97
N ALA A 373 5.59 9.29 -32.80
CA ALA A 373 5.66 10.24 -33.91
C ALA A 373 7.05 10.30 -34.58
N THR A 374 8.11 10.03 -33.81
CA THR A 374 9.49 9.97 -34.32
C THR A 374 9.89 8.59 -34.85
N GLY A 375 8.99 7.61 -34.84
CA GLY A 375 9.25 6.25 -35.32
C GLY A 375 10.14 5.40 -34.41
N VAL A 376 10.42 5.88 -33.17
CA VAL A 376 11.17 5.10 -32.17
C VAL A 376 10.34 3.94 -31.65
N LEU A 377 9.03 4.13 -31.52
CA LEU A 377 8.06 3.11 -31.09
C LEU A 377 7.14 2.72 -32.25
N PRO A 378 6.69 1.45 -32.29
CA PRO A 378 5.78 0.98 -33.34
C PRO A 378 4.35 1.49 -33.13
N LEU A 379 3.55 1.48 -34.21
CA LEU A 379 2.14 1.91 -34.19
C LEU A 379 1.27 1.16 -33.18
N GLY A 380 1.60 -0.10 -32.87
CA GLY A 380 0.90 -0.87 -31.83
C GLY A 380 0.85 -0.17 -30.48
N VAL A 381 1.81 0.71 -30.19
CA VAL A 381 1.84 1.49 -28.93
C VAL A 381 0.69 2.49 -28.82
N LEU A 382 -0.04 2.81 -29.91
CA LEU A 382 -1.28 3.59 -29.86
C LEU A 382 -2.32 2.97 -28.92
N LEU A 383 -2.24 1.67 -28.64
CA LEU A 383 -3.13 1.01 -27.66
C LEU A 383 -3.10 1.68 -26.29
N VAL A 384 -2.00 2.34 -25.89
CA VAL A 384 -1.92 3.05 -24.60
C VAL A 384 -2.98 4.14 -24.45
N LEU A 385 -3.48 4.69 -25.58
CA LEU A 385 -4.53 5.71 -25.57
C LEU A 385 -5.87 5.19 -25.03
N VAL A 386 -6.10 3.87 -25.05
CA VAL A 386 -7.28 3.25 -24.42
C VAL A 386 -7.30 3.50 -22.91
N SER A 387 -6.15 3.73 -22.28
CA SER A 387 -6.05 4.11 -20.86
C SER A 387 -6.29 5.60 -20.58
N LEU A 388 -6.35 6.46 -21.60
CA LEU A 388 -6.49 7.92 -21.45
C LEU A 388 -7.76 8.34 -20.68
N PRO A 389 -8.93 7.69 -20.81
CA PRO A 389 -10.10 8.01 -19.99
C PRO A 389 -9.83 7.90 -18.49
N LEU A 390 -9.02 6.92 -18.03
CA LEU A 390 -8.60 6.78 -16.63
C LEU A 390 -7.71 7.96 -16.21
N ALA A 391 -6.78 8.39 -17.08
CA ALA A 391 -5.92 9.53 -16.83
C ALA A 391 -6.73 10.82 -16.66
N ILE A 392 -7.71 11.04 -17.54
CA ILE A 392 -8.62 12.20 -17.49
C ILE A 392 -9.49 12.15 -16.22
N TYR A 393 -10.03 10.98 -15.88
CA TYR A 393 -10.85 10.79 -14.68
C TYR A 393 -10.06 11.09 -13.41
N ALA A 394 -8.89 10.46 -13.23
CA ALA A 394 -8.03 10.68 -12.08
C ALA A 394 -7.56 12.15 -12.00
N GLY A 395 -7.18 12.73 -13.13
CA GLY A 395 -6.75 14.14 -13.21
C GLY A 395 -7.83 15.13 -12.82
N ARG A 396 -9.09 14.90 -13.25
CA ARG A 396 -10.23 15.75 -12.86
C ARG A 396 -10.48 15.73 -11.36
N ILE A 397 -10.42 14.54 -10.73
CA ILE A 397 -10.59 14.39 -9.29
C ILE A 397 -9.42 15.06 -8.56
N ALA A 398 -8.18 14.80 -8.96
CA ALA A 398 -6.99 15.41 -8.38
C ALA A 398 -7.02 16.95 -8.45
N LEU A 399 -7.62 17.54 -9.51
CA LEU A 399 -7.76 18.98 -9.65
C LEU A 399 -8.83 19.57 -8.74
N ARG A 400 -9.99 18.90 -8.61
CA ARG A 400 -11.19 19.46 -7.99
C ARG A 400 -11.37 19.04 -6.53
N GLU A 401 -10.91 17.83 -6.19
CA GLU A 401 -11.19 17.16 -4.92
C GLU A 401 -9.90 16.85 -4.13
N TYR A 402 -8.80 17.57 -4.42
CA TYR A 402 -7.45 17.32 -3.86
C TYR A 402 -7.36 17.38 -2.33
N ASP A 403 -8.31 18.03 -1.68
CA ASP A 403 -8.39 18.20 -0.23
C ASP A 403 -9.65 17.54 0.35
N GLN A 404 -10.25 16.61 -0.37
CA GLN A 404 -11.47 15.92 0.02
C GLN A 404 -11.19 14.41 0.13
N ARG A 405 -11.97 13.73 0.97
CA ARG A 405 -11.86 12.29 1.14
C ARG A 405 -12.22 11.49 -0.14
N SER A 406 -13.01 12.08 -1.03
CA SER A 406 -13.33 11.54 -2.36
C SER A 406 -12.10 11.38 -3.26
N LEU A 407 -10.94 11.99 -2.91
CA LEU A 407 -9.65 11.80 -3.60
C LEU A 407 -9.22 10.33 -3.67
N ILE A 408 -9.70 9.46 -2.75
CA ILE A 408 -9.47 8.01 -2.78
C ILE A 408 -9.79 7.38 -4.14
N ARG A 409 -10.75 7.96 -4.89
CA ARG A 409 -11.08 7.53 -6.25
C ARG A 409 -9.95 7.82 -7.25
N ALA A 410 -9.23 8.92 -7.07
CA ALA A 410 -8.05 9.23 -7.89
C ALA A 410 -6.88 8.31 -7.55
N ASN A 411 -6.68 7.95 -6.27
CA ASN A 411 -5.66 6.97 -5.86
C ASN A 411 -5.89 5.63 -6.57
N ALA A 412 -7.12 5.10 -6.50
CA ALA A 412 -7.50 3.86 -7.17
C ALA A 412 -7.34 3.95 -8.70
N ALA A 413 -7.85 5.03 -9.32
CA ALA A 413 -7.78 5.23 -10.77
C ALA A 413 -6.33 5.38 -11.26
N THR A 414 -5.41 5.95 -10.47
CA THR A 414 -4.00 6.10 -10.85
C THR A 414 -3.27 4.74 -10.86
N ILE A 415 -3.58 3.86 -9.92
CA ILE A 415 -3.05 2.48 -9.92
C ILE A 415 -3.57 1.71 -11.14
N GLN A 416 -4.88 1.83 -11.43
CA GLN A 416 -5.48 1.22 -12.62
C GLN A 416 -4.89 1.80 -13.91
N LEU A 417 -4.65 3.11 -13.96
CA LEU A 417 -4.00 3.78 -15.09
C LEU A 417 -2.60 3.24 -15.35
N HIS A 418 -1.77 3.15 -14.31
CA HIS A 418 -0.43 2.58 -14.41
C HIS A 418 -0.46 1.16 -14.96
N LEU A 419 -1.31 0.29 -14.40
CA LEU A 419 -1.46 -1.09 -14.85
C LEU A 419 -1.97 -1.17 -16.29
N ALA A 420 -3.04 -0.44 -16.62
CA ALA A 420 -3.64 -0.46 -17.94
C ALA A 420 -2.67 0.08 -19.01
N CYS A 421 -2.07 1.26 -18.77
CA CYS A 421 -1.09 1.85 -19.68
C CYS A 421 0.11 0.92 -19.92
N GLY A 422 0.65 0.33 -18.84
CA GLY A 422 1.76 -0.61 -18.93
C GLY A 422 1.43 -1.88 -19.71
N LEU A 423 0.30 -2.52 -19.42
CA LEU A 423 -0.12 -3.72 -20.14
C LEU A 423 -0.45 -3.43 -21.61
N LEU A 424 -1.04 -2.27 -21.92
CA LEU A 424 -1.30 -1.84 -23.28
C LEU A 424 -0.01 -1.51 -24.04
N LEU A 425 1.00 -0.97 -23.36
CA LEU A 425 2.35 -0.79 -23.93
C LEU A 425 2.98 -2.15 -24.27
N VAL A 426 2.93 -3.10 -23.34
CA VAL A 426 3.40 -4.48 -23.56
C VAL A 426 2.68 -5.12 -24.75
N ALA A 427 1.35 -5.07 -24.76
CA ALA A 427 0.54 -5.61 -25.84
C ALA A 427 0.88 -4.95 -27.20
N GLY A 428 1.06 -3.62 -27.22
CA GLY A 428 1.43 -2.87 -28.41
C GLY A 428 2.78 -3.27 -28.98
N LEU A 429 3.78 -3.47 -28.12
CA LEU A 429 5.09 -3.97 -28.52
C LEU A 429 5.01 -5.40 -29.07
N LEU A 430 4.32 -6.31 -28.37
CA LEU A 430 4.20 -7.71 -28.78
C LEU A 430 3.40 -7.87 -30.07
N LEU A 431 2.29 -7.16 -30.24
CA LEU A 431 1.50 -7.18 -31.49
C LEU A 431 2.36 -6.70 -32.68
N SER A 432 3.22 -5.71 -32.45
CA SER A 432 4.10 -5.21 -33.50
C SER A 432 5.14 -6.24 -33.96
N VAL A 433 5.51 -7.21 -33.11
CA VAL A 433 6.35 -8.35 -33.52
C VAL A 433 5.62 -9.22 -34.55
N PHE A 434 4.34 -9.50 -34.32
CA PHE A 434 3.55 -10.32 -35.24
C PHE A 434 3.35 -9.63 -36.61
N PHE A 435 3.09 -8.32 -36.60
CA PHE A 435 2.85 -7.59 -37.84
C PHE A 435 4.12 -7.27 -38.65
N SER A 436 5.29 -7.14 -38.00
CA SER A 436 6.57 -6.96 -38.69
C SER A 436 7.07 -8.23 -39.39
N GLY A 437 6.54 -9.41 -39.01
CA GLY A 437 6.81 -10.68 -39.70
C GLY A 437 5.91 -10.97 -40.91
N ILE A 438 4.88 -10.15 -41.17
CA ILE A 438 4.03 -10.27 -42.36
C ILE A 438 4.66 -9.42 -43.46
N PRO A 439 5.11 -9.99 -44.59
CA PRO A 439 5.59 -9.20 -45.72
C PRO A 439 4.50 -8.20 -46.11
N THR A 440 4.83 -6.91 -46.11
CA THR A 440 3.95 -5.89 -46.70
C THR A 440 3.72 -6.27 -48.14
N LEU A 441 2.49 -6.69 -48.48
CA LEU A 441 2.02 -6.91 -49.83
C LEU A 441 2.10 -5.63 -50.66
#